data_0c60e21713600275989a149c153d9fa3
#
_entry.id   0c60e21713600275989a149c153d9fa3
#
_cell.length_a   1.000
_cell.length_b   1.000
_cell.length_c   1.000
_cell.angle_alpha   90.00
_cell.angle_beta   90.00
_cell.angle_gamma   90.00
#
_symmetry.space_group_name_H-M   'P 1'
#
loop_
_entity.id
_entity.type
_entity.pdbx_description
1 polymer ?
#
loop_
_entity_poly.entity_id
_entity_poly.type
_entity_poly.pdbx_seq_one_letter_code
_entity_poly.pdbx_strand_id
1 'polypeptide(L)'
;MTSIDELMGFDSRSLDAFQEKSQANFNANIYKTNPKDSKSESGNYIARAKVIYNPFNVKQSVVHQATYYLQDAEGGLLVRSKLGDGDRSCPLFTAWKSLWFSGDEAKKNFSKEMFQKTESNWVLVQIIEDENRPELVGKFMVMKLAQDIYDKMANKMNPDPATKKTPVSVMDYLIGPALALNVQPGPDDPKNPQRKQREISYSLCDFEDDYTPITKVDGTPLFTDEELETIDSYYTASKDSINAKTEAKRNAAAAQKAALVPAIKELYKKALDYVRENAVDLEKECKYQPWDERTTERVNNWIALVKQGVDPKTVSNNPIVDAGEAVMSATVDPSDPFASVMDESPAVDTTEPADDLPF
;
A
#
# COMPACT_ATOMS: atom_id res chain seq x y z
N MET A 1 36.21 -11.85 -40.57
CA MET A 1 35.68 -12.67 -39.47
C MET A 1 34.48 -11.93 -38.97
N THR A 2 33.30 -12.36 -39.33
CA THR A 2 32.02 -11.81 -38.85
C THR A 2 31.88 -12.21 -37.37
N SER A 3 31.59 -11.28 -36.47
CA SER A 3 31.44 -11.58 -35.06
C SER A 3 30.20 -12.44 -34.82
N ILE A 4 30.24 -13.28 -33.79
CA ILE A 4 29.10 -14.12 -33.39
C ILE A 4 27.84 -13.28 -33.16
N ASP A 5 28.01 -12.03 -32.71
CA ASP A 5 26.92 -11.07 -32.45
C ASP A 5 26.21 -10.62 -33.73
N GLU A 6 26.95 -10.48 -34.88
CA GLU A 6 26.36 -10.20 -36.19
C GLU A 6 25.57 -11.39 -36.78
N LEU A 7 25.96 -12.61 -36.41
CA LEU A 7 25.30 -13.84 -36.86
C LEU A 7 23.99 -14.13 -36.08
N MET A 8 23.87 -13.61 -34.88
CA MET A 8 22.70 -13.85 -34.02
C MET A 8 21.64 -12.73 -34.11
N GLY A 9 21.92 -11.65 -34.89
CA GLY A 9 20.95 -10.54 -35.02
C GLY A 9 20.60 -9.82 -33.71
N PHE A 10 21.43 -10.00 -32.69
CA PHE A 10 21.25 -9.30 -31.42
C PHE A 10 21.88 -7.90 -31.51
N ASP A 11 21.03 -6.92 -31.79
CA ASP A 11 21.41 -5.52 -31.61
C ASP A 11 21.18 -5.16 -30.12
N SER A 12 22.25 -4.78 -29.43
CA SER A 12 22.17 -4.31 -28.03
C SER A 12 21.15 -3.16 -27.86
N ARG A 13 20.95 -2.36 -28.91
CA ARG A 13 19.96 -1.28 -28.94
C ARG A 13 18.52 -1.80 -28.89
N SER A 14 18.25 -3.01 -29.44
CA SER A 14 16.93 -3.63 -29.34
C SER A 14 16.65 -4.15 -27.94
N LEU A 15 17.68 -4.56 -27.20
CA LEU A 15 17.56 -4.97 -25.78
C LEU A 15 17.29 -3.76 -24.89
N ASP A 16 17.99 -2.64 -25.12
CA ASP A 16 17.80 -1.39 -24.39
C ASP A 16 16.37 -0.83 -24.62
N ALA A 17 15.92 -0.82 -25.88
CA ALA A 17 14.57 -0.41 -26.25
C ALA A 17 13.48 -1.34 -25.66
N PHE A 18 13.77 -2.64 -25.52
CA PHE A 18 12.88 -3.59 -24.87
C PHE A 18 12.87 -3.40 -23.35
N GLN A 19 14.02 -3.12 -22.74
CA GLN A 19 14.12 -2.80 -21.34
C GLN A 19 13.45 -1.46 -21.02
N GLU A 20 13.62 -0.42 -21.84
CA GLU A 20 12.92 0.85 -21.69
C GLU A 20 11.40 0.69 -21.86
N LYS A 21 10.92 -0.05 -22.87
CA LYS A 21 9.50 -0.35 -23.02
C LYS A 21 8.94 -1.17 -21.85
N SER A 22 9.68 -2.14 -21.36
CA SER A 22 9.26 -2.95 -20.24
C SER A 22 9.25 -2.12 -18.92
N GLN A 23 10.22 -1.21 -18.74
CA GLN A 23 10.22 -0.28 -17.60
C GLN A 23 9.14 0.80 -17.72
N ALA A 24 8.87 1.33 -18.92
CA ALA A 24 7.82 2.31 -19.14
C ALA A 24 6.43 1.71 -18.86
N ASN A 25 6.16 0.51 -19.36
CA ASN A 25 4.91 -0.21 -19.07
C ASN A 25 4.81 -0.64 -17.60
N PHE A 26 5.96 -0.90 -16.97
CA PHE A 26 6.05 -1.31 -15.58
C PHE A 26 5.58 -0.24 -14.60
N ASN A 27 5.72 1.05 -14.94
CA ASN A 27 5.37 2.18 -14.07
C ASN A 27 4.12 2.95 -14.53
N ALA A 28 3.49 2.52 -15.63
CA ALA A 28 2.40 3.27 -16.27
C ALA A 28 1.19 3.49 -15.33
N ASN A 29 0.93 2.53 -14.44
CA ASN A 29 -0.21 2.57 -13.53
C ASN A 29 0.15 3.03 -12.11
N ILE A 30 1.41 3.41 -11.85
CA ILE A 30 1.85 3.89 -10.56
C ILE A 30 1.86 5.41 -10.52
N TYR A 31 1.03 5.99 -9.67
CA TYR A 31 1.02 7.41 -9.41
C TYR A 31 2.18 7.79 -8.48
N LYS A 32 3.07 8.64 -8.97
CA LYS A 32 4.21 9.16 -8.21
C LYS A 32 4.13 10.67 -8.16
N THR A 33 4.30 11.24 -6.99
CA THR A 33 4.38 12.69 -6.76
C THR A 33 5.82 13.05 -6.41
N ASN A 34 6.45 13.90 -7.21
CA ASN A 34 7.82 14.32 -6.96
C ASN A 34 7.90 15.86 -7.06
N PRO A 35 8.37 16.55 -6.02
CA PRO A 35 8.56 18.00 -6.07
C PRO A 35 9.44 18.48 -7.25
N LYS A 36 10.35 17.65 -7.73
CA LYS A 36 11.18 17.97 -8.91
C LYS A 36 10.37 18.13 -10.21
N ASP A 37 9.19 17.50 -10.26
CA ASP A 37 8.28 17.54 -11.42
C ASP A 37 7.24 18.68 -11.26
N SER A 38 7.35 19.48 -10.19
CA SER A 38 6.42 20.56 -9.90
C SER A 38 6.53 21.70 -10.92
N LYS A 39 5.37 22.17 -11.37
CA LYS A 39 5.20 23.40 -12.14
C LYS A 39 4.82 24.60 -11.26
N SER A 40 4.61 24.37 -9.96
CA SER A 40 4.26 25.42 -9.00
C SER A 40 5.46 26.30 -8.69
N GLU A 41 5.23 27.61 -8.54
CA GLU A 41 6.25 28.57 -8.10
C GLU A 41 6.84 28.25 -6.72
N SER A 42 6.05 27.59 -5.86
CA SER A 42 6.50 27.15 -4.54
C SER A 42 7.46 25.96 -4.58
N GLY A 43 7.62 25.29 -5.73
CA GLY A 43 8.37 24.05 -5.86
C GLY A 43 7.70 22.83 -5.21
N ASN A 44 6.48 23.00 -4.70
CA ASN A 44 5.70 21.88 -4.14
C ASN A 44 4.91 21.20 -5.24
N TYR A 45 4.81 19.86 -5.20
CA TYR A 45 3.93 19.12 -6.09
C TYR A 45 2.51 19.15 -5.52
N ILE A 46 1.60 19.82 -6.23
CA ILE A 46 0.21 20.01 -5.82
C ILE A 46 -0.69 19.17 -6.72
N ALA A 47 -1.53 18.35 -6.10
CA ALA A 47 -2.54 17.53 -6.77
C ALA A 47 -3.65 17.15 -5.80
N ARG A 48 -4.77 16.61 -6.32
CA ARG A 48 -5.86 16.01 -5.55
C ARG A 48 -6.10 14.59 -6.06
N ALA A 49 -6.18 13.65 -5.15
CA ALA A 49 -6.46 12.26 -5.46
C ALA A 49 -7.52 11.72 -4.50
N LYS A 50 -8.39 10.85 -4.96
CA LYS A 50 -9.36 10.16 -4.12
C LYS A 50 -8.86 8.75 -3.87
N VAL A 51 -8.62 8.40 -2.62
CA VAL A 51 -8.35 7.01 -2.22
C VAL A 51 -9.66 6.25 -2.27
N ILE A 52 -9.65 5.05 -2.85
CA ILE A 52 -10.87 4.26 -3.03
C ILE A 52 -10.67 2.81 -2.60
N TYR A 53 -11.78 2.14 -2.26
CA TYR A 53 -11.77 0.71 -2.02
C TYR A 53 -11.31 -0.06 -3.26
N ASN A 54 -10.58 -1.16 -3.03
CA ASN A 54 -10.27 -2.10 -4.10
C ASN A 54 -11.57 -2.79 -4.59
N PRO A 55 -12.01 -2.56 -5.83
CA PRO A 55 -13.28 -3.08 -6.32
C PRO A 55 -13.28 -4.60 -6.49
N PHE A 56 -12.10 -5.22 -6.58
CA PHE A 56 -11.93 -6.66 -6.75
C PHE A 56 -11.86 -7.38 -5.40
N ASN A 57 -11.36 -6.71 -4.36
CA ASN A 57 -11.26 -7.27 -3.01
C ASN A 57 -11.24 -6.14 -1.96
N VAL A 58 -12.42 -5.79 -1.43
CA VAL A 58 -12.57 -4.70 -0.46
C VAL A 58 -11.70 -4.89 0.79
N LYS A 59 -11.52 -6.14 1.27
CA LYS A 59 -10.67 -6.44 2.42
C LYS A 59 -9.18 -6.18 2.17
N GLN A 60 -8.78 -6.05 0.91
CA GLN A 60 -7.42 -5.75 0.49
C GLN A 60 -7.34 -4.39 -0.23
N SER A 61 -8.02 -3.38 0.32
CA SER A 61 -7.95 -2.01 -0.19
C SER A 61 -6.66 -1.30 0.18
N VAL A 62 -5.93 -1.81 1.16
CA VAL A 62 -4.55 -1.43 1.45
C VAL A 62 -3.67 -2.67 1.34
N VAL A 63 -2.67 -2.63 0.46
CA VAL A 63 -1.70 -3.71 0.34
C VAL A 63 -0.43 -3.32 1.09
N HIS A 64 -0.18 -4.00 2.19
CA HIS A 64 1.07 -3.86 2.94
C HIS A 64 2.16 -4.70 2.29
N GLN A 65 3.27 -4.08 1.92
CA GLN A 65 4.39 -4.75 1.29
C GLN A 65 5.70 -4.42 2.00
N ALA A 66 6.51 -5.44 2.30
CA ALA A 66 7.91 -5.29 2.66
C ALA A 66 8.80 -5.53 1.45
N THR A 67 9.80 -4.69 1.32
CA THR A 67 10.91 -4.88 0.39
C THR A 67 12.18 -5.04 1.20
N TYR A 68 12.89 -6.16 0.97
CA TYR A 68 14.15 -6.46 1.61
C TYR A 68 15.26 -6.27 0.58
N TYR A 69 16.30 -5.54 0.97
CA TYR A 69 17.53 -5.51 0.22
C TYR A 69 18.55 -6.38 0.95
N LEU A 70 18.87 -7.52 0.37
CA LEU A 70 19.80 -8.51 0.88
C LEU A 70 21.12 -8.37 0.11
N GLN A 71 22.22 -8.66 0.75
CA GLN A 71 23.51 -8.77 0.11
C GLN A 71 24.12 -10.12 0.46
N ASP A 72 24.55 -10.84 -0.57
CA ASP A 72 25.31 -12.11 -0.44
C ASP A 72 26.57 -12.04 -1.31
N ALA A 73 27.26 -13.14 -1.45
CA ALA A 73 28.48 -13.23 -2.26
C ALA A 73 28.23 -13.02 -3.77
N GLU A 74 27.01 -13.22 -4.26
CA GLU A 74 26.61 -12.94 -5.66
C GLU A 74 26.26 -11.46 -5.89
N GLY A 75 26.12 -10.66 -4.82
CA GLY A 75 25.77 -9.25 -4.85
C GLY A 75 24.40 -8.95 -4.28
N GLY A 76 23.88 -7.75 -4.60
CA GLY A 76 22.59 -7.28 -4.07
C GLY A 76 21.39 -8.04 -4.65
N LEU A 77 20.46 -8.39 -3.77
CA LEU A 77 19.19 -9.02 -4.11
C LEU A 77 18.02 -8.21 -3.51
N LEU A 78 17.14 -7.71 -4.36
CA LEU A 78 15.92 -7.02 -3.93
C LEU A 78 14.76 -8.02 -3.90
N VAL A 79 14.22 -8.26 -2.71
CA VAL A 79 13.15 -9.23 -2.50
C VAL A 79 11.91 -8.51 -1.98
N ARG A 80 10.76 -8.80 -2.56
CA ARG A 80 9.47 -8.30 -2.11
C ARG A 80 8.71 -9.39 -1.38
N SER A 81 8.09 -9.03 -0.28
CA SER A 81 7.23 -9.91 0.49
C SER A 81 5.88 -9.25 0.72
N LYS A 82 4.81 -10.02 0.58
CA LYS A 82 3.48 -9.60 1.00
C LYS A 82 3.45 -9.69 2.52
N LEU A 83 3.42 -8.54 3.18
CA LEU A 83 3.02 -8.45 4.58
C LEU A 83 1.50 -8.28 4.59
N GLY A 84 0.75 -9.34 4.38
CA GLY A 84 -0.63 -9.36 4.87
C GLY A 84 -0.61 -9.17 6.40
N ASP A 85 -1.71 -8.79 7.03
CA ASP A 85 -1.82 -8.63 8.48
C ASP A 85 -1.26 -9.85 9.22
N GLY A 86 0.07 -9.90 9.39
CA GLY A 86 0.79 -11.00 9.99
C GLY A 86 1.08 -12.17 9.05
N ASP A 87 1.37 -11.95 7.77
CA ASP A 87 1.86 -13.04 6.90
C ASP A 87 3.13 -13.68 7.49
N ARG A 88 2.89 -14.65 8.37
CA ARG A 88 3.90 -15.47 9.04
C ARG A 88 4.58 -16.44 8.07
N SER A 89 4.08 -16.54 6.83
CA SER A 89 4.64 -17.41 5.81
C SER A 89 5.91 -16.83 5.17
N CYS A 90 6.17 -15.51 5.33
CA CYS A 90 7.39 -14.90 4.81
C CYS A 90 8.62 -15.35 5.63
N PRO A 91 9.53 -16.15 5.04
CA PRO A 91 10.70 -16.65 5.76
C PRO A 91 11.65 -15.52 6.22
N LEU A 92 11.74 -14.42 5.48
CA LEU A 92 12.53 -13.25 5.87
C LEU A 92 11.96 -12.54 7.09
N PHE A 93 10.62 -12.38 7.15
CA PHE A 93 9.96 -11.80 8.31
C PHE A 93 10.15 -12.67 9.55
N THR A 94 10.00 -13.98 9.40
CA THR A 94 10.20 -14.94 10.48
C THR A 94 11.64 -14.92 11.00
N ALA A 95 12.63 -14.91 10.11
CA ALA A 95 14.04 -14.80 10.49
C ALA A 95 14.35 -13.48 11.20
N TRP A 96 13.86 -12.36 10.67
CA TRP A 96 13.99 -11.05 11.30
C TRP A 96 13.39 -11.06 12.71
N LYS A 97 12.15 -11.55 12.86
CA LYS A 97 11.45 -11.61 14.14
C LYS A 97 12.22 -12.45 15.17
N SER A 98 12.75 -13.61 14.78
CA SER A 98 13.50 -14.49 15.68
C SER A 98 14.78 -13.86 16.22
N LEU A 99 15.46 -13.05 15.43
CA LEU A 99 16.67 -12.34 15.86
C LEU A 99 16.32 -11.10 16.71
N TRP A 100 15.32 -10.34 16.28
CA TRP A 100 14.92 -9.10 16.94
C TRP A 100 14.36 -9.32 18.35
N PHE A 101 13.57 -10.36 18.54
CA PHE A 101 12.93 -10.70 19.81
C PHE A 101 13.65 -11.80 20.59
N SER A 102 14.90 -12.12 20.24
CA SER A 102 15.69 -13.16 20.92
C SER A 102 16.08 -12.83 22.36
N GLY A 103 15.88 -11.60 22.82
CA GLY A 103 16.41 -11.14 24.11
C GLY A 103 17.93 -10.87 24.11
N ASP A 104 18.63 -11.17 23.03
CA ASP A 104 20.07 -11.00 22.85
C ASP A 104 20.35 -9.70 22.06
N GLU A 105 20.98 -8.73 22.70
CA GLU A 105 21.27 -7.44 22.09
C GLU A 105 22.26 -7.53 20.92
N ALA A 106 23.16 -8.51 20.93
CA ALA A 106 24.08 -8.73 19.82
C ALA A 106 23.33 -9.23 18.58
N LYS A 107 22.41 -10.18 18.74
CA LYS A 107 21.53 -10.66 17.65
C LYS A 107 20.60 -9.57 17.12
N LYS A 108 20.08 -8.74 18.00
CA LYS A 108 19.23 -7.61 17.60
C LYS A 108 20.00 -6.57 16.79
N ASN A 109 21.23 -6.24 17.18
CA ASN A 109 22.09 -5.33 16.43
C ASN A 109 22.51 -5.92 15.09
N PHE A 110 22.89 -7.19 15.07
CA PHE A 110 23.16 -7.92 13.83
C PHE A 110 21.93 -7.92 12.90
N SER A 111 20.72 -8.12 13.44
CA SER A 111 19.48 -8.01 12.66
C SER A 111 19.28 -6.63 12.04
N LYS A 112 19.60 -5.54 12.76
CA LYS A 112 19.51 -4.17 12.22
C LYS A 112 20.44 -3.94 11.02
N GLU A 113 21.61 -4.55 11.04
CA GLU A 113 22.63 -4.41 9.99
C GLU A 113 22.31 -5.27 8.77
N MET A 114 21.79 -6.49 8.97
CA MET A 114 21.55 -7.45 7.90
C MET A 114 20.22 -7.27 7.18
N PHE A 115 19.16 -6.90 7.89
CA PHE A 115 17.83 -6.76 7.32
C PHE A 115 17.50 -5.31 6.93
N GLN A 116 17.95 -4.89 5.78
CA GLN A 116 17.54 -3.59 5.21
C GLN A 116 16.13 -3.70 4.64
N LYS A 117 15.15 -3.48 5.53
CA LYS A 117 13.72 -3.62 5.22
C LYS A 117 13.07 -2.25 5.00
N THR A 118 12.29 -2.12 3.95
CA THR A 118 11.40 -0.98 3.71
C THR A 118 9.96 -1.46 3.63
N GLU A 119 9.09 -0.88 4.44
CA GLU A 119 7.65 -1.14 4.39
C GLU A 119 6.93 -0.11 3.53
N SER A 120 5.87 -0.53 2.89
CA SER A 120 5.08 0.30 1.99
C SER A 120 3.61 -0.06 2.08
N ASN A 121 2.77 0.96 2.08
CA ASN A 121 1.33 0.83 1.99
C ASN A 121 0.89 1.28 0.60
N TRP A 122 0.21 0.42 -0.14
CA TRP A 122 -0.27 0.69 -1.49
C TRP A 122 -1.78 0.74 -1.50
N VAL A 123 -2.33 1.71 -2.20
CA VAL A 123 -3.78 1.91 -2.35
C VAL A 123 -4.13 2.22 -3.79
N LEU A 124 -5.40 1.99 -4.13
CA LEU A 124 -5.99 2.46 -5.37
C LEU A 124 -6.44 3.91 -5.19
N VAL A 125 -6.13 4.76 -6.16
CA VAL A 125 -6.54 6.16 -6.18
C VAL A 125 -7.14 6.53 -7.53
N GLN A 126 -8.07 7.47 -7.53
CA GLN A 126 -8.46 8.22 -8.71
C GLN A 126 -7.84 9.61 -8.64
N ILE A 127 -7.23 10.06 -9.72
CA ILE A 127 -6.64 11.40 -9.80
C ILE A 127 -7.78 12.39 -10.08
N ILE A 128 -8.02 13.33 -9.16
CA ILE A 128 -9.08 14.33 -9.29
C ILE A 128 -8.55 15.59 -9.97
N GLU A 129 -7.36 16.05 -9.54
CA GLU A 129 -6.69 17.21 -10.11
C GLU A 129 -5.18 16.98 -10.08
N ASP A 130 -4.50 17.34 -11.17
CA ASP A 130 -3.05 17.33 -11.24
C ASP A 130 -2.59 18.35 -12.28
N GLU A 131 -2.17 19.53 -11.85
CA GLU A 131 -1.67 20.59 -12.74
C GLU A 131 -0.36 20.21 -13.45
N ASN A 132 0.41 19.31 -12.84
CA ASN A 132 1.68 18.86 -13.38
C ASN A 132 1.48 17.82 -14.49
N ARG A 133 0.44 17.00 -14.37
CA ARG A 133 0.10 15.89 -15.28
C ARG A 133 -1.41 15.82 -15.54
N PRO A 134 -1.97 16.82 -16.24
CA PRO A 134 -3.42 16.90 -16.49
C PRO A 134 -3.96 15.70 -17.27
N GLU A 135 -3.13 14.98 -18.01
CA GLU A 135 -3.48 13.76 -18.73
C GLU A 135 -3.81 12.56 -17.82
N LEU A 136 -3.53 12.67 -16.52
CA LEU A 136 -3.85 11.65 -15.52
C LEU A 136 -5.19 11.91 -14.82
N VAL A 137 -5.78 13.09 -14.97
CA VAL A 137 -7.06 13.42 -14.34
C VAL A 137 -8.15 12.43 -14.77
N GLY A 138 -8.91 11.93 -13.82
CA GLY A 138 -9.93 10.90 -13.99
C GLY A 138 -9.41 9.46 -13.93
N LYS A 139 -8.12 9.22 -14.17
CA LYS A 139 -7.56 7.85 -14.22
C LYS A 139 -7.45 7.22 -12.85
N PHE A 140 -7.67 5.90 -12.84
CA PHE A 140 -7.43 5.04 -11.68
C PHE A 140 -5.99 4.54 -11.69
N MET A 141 -5.28 4.77 -10.62
CA MET A 141 -3.87 4.44 -10.50
C MET A 141 -3.54 3.85 -9.12
N VAL A 142 -2.41 3.18 -9.00
CA VAL A 142 -1.91 2.69 -7.71
C VAL A 142 -0.94 3.72 -7.14
N MET A 143 -1.10 4.04 -5.86
CA MET A 143 -0.24 4.99 -5.16
C MET A 143 0.38 4.35 -3.93
N LYS A 144 1.69 4.55 -3.76
CA LYS A 144 2.37 4.25 -2.51
C LYS A 144 2.10 5.37 -1.51
N LEU A 145 1.40 5.05 -0.42
CA LEU A 145 1.18 6.00 0.66
C LEU A 145 2.46 6.16 1.49
N ALA A 146 2.87 7.40 1.70
CA ALA A 146 3.81 7.71 2.76
C ALA A 146 3.18 7.40 4.13
N GLN A 147 4.01 7.08 5.12
CA GLN A 147 3.52 6.74 6.46
C GLN A 147 2.69 7.88 7.07
N ASP A 148 3.11 9.13 6.86
CA ASP A 148 2.39 10.32 7.34
C ASP A 148 0.93 10.38 6.81
N ILE A 149 0.73 10.02 5.53
CA ILE A 149 -0.62 9.98 4.90
C ILE A 149 -1.40 8.77 5.40
N TYR A 150 -0.76 7.62 5.50
CA TYR A 150 -1.39 6.39 6.01
C TYR A 150 -1.91 6.59 7.43
N ASP A 151 -1.12 7.20 8.30
CA ASP A 151 -1.52 7.46 9.68
C ASP A 151 -2.71 8.44 9.76
N LYS A 152 -2.72 9.48 8.91
CA LYS A 152 -3.86 10.40 8.81
C LYS A 152 -5.12 9.69 8.31
N MET A 153 -5.00 8.82 7.32
CA MET A 153 -6.08 7.98 6.80
C MET A 153 -6.64 7.07 7.90
N ALA A 154 -5.77 6.32 8.57
CA ALA A 154 -6.16 5.42 9.66
C ALA A 154 -6.85 6.17 10.81
N ASN A 155 -6.33 7.34 11.19
CA ASN A 155 -6.93 8.17 12.23
C ASN A 155 -8.28 8.78 11.83
N LYS A 156 -8.51 9.11 10.54
CA LYS A 156 -9.84 9.55 10.07
C LYS A 156 -10.84 8.40 10.03
N MET A 157 -10.40 7.21 9.61
CA MET A 157 -11.26 6.01 9.53
C MET A 157 -11.57 5.43 10.91
N ASN A 158 -10.62 5.48 11.82
CA ASN A 158 -10.76 4.95 13.18
C ASN A 158 -10.16 5.93 14.20
N PRO A 159 -10.83 7.06 14.46
CA PRO A 159 -10.33 8.07 15.38
C PRO A 159 -10.28 7.53 16.81
N ASP A 160 -9.32 8.02 17.60
CA ASP A 160 -9.26 7.72 19.03
C ASP A 160 -10.60 8.10 19.70
N PRO A 161 -11.27 7.16 20.39
CA PRO A 161 -12.52 7.41 21.09
C PRO A 161 -12.46 8.61 22.06
N ALA A 162 -11.28 8.89 22.64
CA ALA A 162 -11.08 10.04 23.51
C ALA A 162 -11.28 11.39 22.80
N THR A 163 -11.06 11.43 21.48
CA THR A 163 -11.20 12.67 20.69
C THR A 163 -12.64 13.01 20.35
N LYS A 164 -13.57 12.08 20.53
CA LYS A 164 -15.01 12.21 20.16
C LYS A 164 -15.21 12.58 18.68
N LYS A 165 -14.21 12.33 17.81
CA LYS A 165 -14.35 12.55 16.37
C LYS A 165 -15.16 11.42 15.75
N THR A 166 -15.91 11.76 14.72
CA THR A 166 -16.68 10.79 13.94
C THR A 166 -15.78 10.07 12.96
N PRO A 167 -15.86 8.73 12.86
CA PRO A 167 -15.20 7.99 11.80
C PRO A 167 -15.66 8.44 10.42
N VAL A 168 -14.72 8.62 9.51
CA VAL A 168 -14.97 8.98 8.11
C VAL A 168 -14.54 7.84 7.20
N SER A 169 -15.43 7.36 6.33
CA SER A 169 -15.09 6.36 5.32
C SER A 169 -14.29 7.00 4.19
N VAL A 170 -12.98 7.13 4.39
CA VAL A 170 -12.07 7.84 3.46
C VAL A 170 -12.07 7.21 2.08
N MET A 171 -12.23 5.89 1.98
CA MET A 171 -12.16 5.13 0.72
C MET A 171 -13.50 5.02 0.00
N ASP A 172 -14.56 5.58 0.53
CA ASP A 172 -15.91 5.47 -0.05
C ASP A 172 -15.99 6.15 -1.42
N TYR A 173 -16.61 5.49 -2.40
CA TYR A 173 -16.71 6.00 -3.78
C TYR A 173 -17.56 7.26 -3.90
N LEU A 174 -18.61 7.41 -3.06
CA LEU A 174 -19.55 8.51 -3.11
C LEU A 174 -19.18 9.64 -2.15
N ILE A 175 -19.01 9.30 -0.87
CA ILE A 175 -18.90 10.28 0.23
C ILE A 175 -17.52 10.34 0.91
N GLY A 176 -16.54 9.61 0.39
CA GLY A 176 -15.15 9.75 0.87
C GLY A 176 -14.52 11.08 0.44
N PRO A 177 -13.72 11.72 1.28
CA PRO A 177 -13.02 12.97 0.95
C PRO A 177 -11.88 12.71 -0.06
N ALA A 178 -11.48 13.76 -0.78
CA ALA A 178 -10.23 13.73 -1.53
C ALA A 178 -9.02 13.90 -0.61
N LEU A 179 -7.90 13.36 -1.04
CA LEU A 179 -6.58 13.59 -0.47
C LEU A 179 -5.95 14.78 -1.19
N ALA A 180 -5.79 15.89 -0.49
CA ALA A 180 -5.02 17.04 -0.95
C ALA A 180 -3.52 16.72 -0.81
N LEU A 181 -2.84 16.61 -1.93
CA LEU A 181 -1.41 16.34 -2.02
C LEU A 181 -0.67 17.69 -2.14
N ASN A 182 0.07 18.03 -1.10
CA ASN A 182 1.02 19.14 -1.10
C ASN A 182 2.39 18.57 -0.71
N VAL A 183 3.08 18.03 -1.71
CA VAL A 183 4.32 17.28 -1.54
C VAL A 183 5.50 18.22 -1.69
N GLN A 184 6.30 18.30 -0.64
CA GLN A 184 7.42 19.23 -0.53
C GLN A 184 8.77 18.53 -0.70
N PRO A 185 9.82 19.27 -1.09
CA PRO A 185 11.18 18.79 -0.89
C PRO A 185 11.42 18.44 0.59
N GLY A 186 12.14 17.38 0.82
CA GLY A 186 12.46 16.95 2.18
C GLY A 186 13.36 17.96 2.92
N PRO A 187 13.29 18.00 4.26
CA PRO A 187 14.11 18.89 5.05
C PRO A 187 15.59 18.53 4.99
N ASP A 188 16.44 19.53 5.15
CA ASP A 188 17.88 19.34 5.25
C ASP A 188 18.25 18.60 6.54
N ASP A 189 19.33 17.82 6.49
CA ASP A 189 19.88 17.17 7.67
C ASP A 189 20.55 18.24 8.58
N PRO A 190 20.08 18.42 9.82
CA PRO A 190 20.68 19.42 10.72
C PRO A 190 22.12 19.14 11.05
N LYS A 191 22.61 17.92 10.89
CA LYS A 191 24.02 17.53 11.10
C LYS A 191 24.87 17.69 9.84
N ASN A 192 24.24 17.70 8.66
CA ASN A 192 24.91 17.87 7.38
C ASN A 192 23.98 18.60 6.41
N PRO A 193 24.03 19.95 6.33
CA PRO A 193 23.14 20.76 5.49
C PRO A 193 23.25 20.46 3.98
N GLN A 194 24.31 19.77 3.54
CA GLN A 194 24.46 19.33 2.16
C GLN A 194 23.67 18.04 1.85
N ARG A 195 23.07 17.42 2.88
CA ARG A 195 22.30 16.19 2.76
C ARG A 195 20.87 16.42 3.20
N LYS A 196 19.92 15.77 2.52
CA LYS A 196 18.52 15.73 2.96
C LYS A 196 18.32 14.60 3.96
N GLN A 197 17.53 14.83 5.01
CA GLN A 197 17.07 13.74 5.90
C GLN A 197 16.21 12.73 5.13
N ARG A 198 15.38 13.24 4.23
CA ARG A 198 14.57 12.49 3.27
C ARG A 198 14.42 13.36 2.00
N GLU A 199 14.29 12.71 0.86
CA GLU A 199 14.17 13.48 -0.39
C GLU A 199 12.83 14.21 -0.51
N ILE A 200 11.75 13.66 0.06
CA ILE A 200 10.37 14.12 -0.10
C ILE A 200 9.68 14.18 1.27
N SER A 201 8.86 15.21 1.48
CA SER A 201 8.02 15.38 2.66
C SER A 201 6.54 15.42 2.28
N TYR A 202 5.73 14.64 2.99
CA TYR A 202 4.26 14.55 2.86
C TYR A 202 3.52 15.19 4.03
N SER A 203 4.21 15.96 4.86
CA SER A 203 3.63 16.52 6.10
C SER A 203 2.43 17.44 5.86
N LEU A 204 2.41 18.15 4.73
CA LEU A 204 1.31 19.03 4.34
C LEU A 204 0.19 18.35 3.55
N CYS A 205 0.32 17.06 3.25
CA CYS A 205 -0.77 16.32 2.64
C CYS A 205 -1.82 15.99 3.70
N ASP A 206 -3.12 16.16 3.38
CA ASP A 206 -4.21 15.79 4.27
C ASP A 206 -5.49 15.47 3.49
N PHE A 207 -6.43 14.80 4.13
CA PHE A 207 -7.75 14.57 3.55
C PHE A 207 -8.63 15.80 3.79
N GLU A 208 -9.38 16.19 2.76
CA GLU A 208 -10.34 17.27 2.82
C GLU A 208 -11.46 16.99 3.85
N ASP A 209 -12.18 18.03 4.24
CA ASP A 209 -13.31 17.89 5.17
C ASP A 209 -14.60 17.53 4.45
N ASP A 210 -14.71 17.93 3.19
CA ASP A 210 -15.86 17.64 2.35
C ASP A 210 -15.64 16.41 1.49
N TYR A 211 -16.74 15.75 1.12
CA TYR A 211 -16.69 14.60 0.26
C TYR A 211 -16.40 14.97 -1.21
N THR A 212 -15.85 14.03 -1.92
CA THR A 212 -15.59 14.13 -3.36
C THR A 212 -16.03 12.80 -4.01
N PRO A 213 -17.12 12.75 -4.80
CA PRO A 213 -17.50 11.54 -5.50
C PRO A 213 -16.49 11.23 -6.61
N ILE A 214 -16.43 9.94 -7.02
CA ILE A 214 -15.61 9.55 -8.17
C ILE A 214 -16.11 10.17 -9.45
N THR A 215 -15.21 10.36 -10.41
CA THR A 215 -15.48 10.90 -11.74
C THR A 215 -15.24 9.83 -12.82
N LYS A 216 -15.56 10.15 -14.08
CA LYS A 216 -15.16 9.32 -15.21
C LYS A 216 -13.66 9.43 -15.48
N VAL A 217 -13.11 8.48 -16.25
CA VAL A 217 -11.68 8.46 -16.63
C VAL A 217 -11.24 9.64 -17.50
N ASP A 218 -12.18 10.40 -18.04
CA ASP A 218 -11.95 11.64 -18.75
C ASP A 218 -12.08 12.89 -17.85
N GLY A 219 -12.28 12.68 -16.55
CA GLY A 219 -12.45 13.74 -15.56
C GLY A 219 -13.85 14.35 -15.49
N THR A 220 -14.79 13.92 -16.37
CA THR A 220 -16.18 14.40 -16.33
C THR A 220 -16.99 13.75 -15.21
N PRO A 221 -18.08 14.36 -14.71
CA PRO A 221 -18.92 13.76 -13.68
C PRO A 221 -19.45 12.38 -14.08
N LEU A 222 -19.37 11.40 -13.16
CA LEU A 222 -20.01 10.09 -13.33
C LEU A 222 -21.51 10.16 -13.04
N PHE A 223 -21.90 11.05 -12.14
CA PHE A 223 -23.28 11.22 -11.65
C PHE A 223 -23.93 12.43 -12.31
N THR A 224 -25.24 12.35 -12.52
CA THR A 224 -26.06 13.51 -12.95
C THR A 224 -26.22 14.48 -11.79
N ASP A 225 -26.70 15.70 -12.07
CA ASP A 225 -26.93 16.71 -11.03
C ASP A 225 -27.93 16.22 -9.98
N GLU A 226 -29.01 15.51 -10.38
CA GLU A 226 -30.01 14.93 -9.46
C GLU A 226 -29.42 13.81 -8.59
N GLU A 227 -28.52 13.00 -9.17
CA GLU A 227 -27.79 11.97 -8.43
C GLU A 227 -26.81 12.60 -7.42
N LEU A 228 -26.13 13.70 -7.81
CA LEU A 228 -25.26 14.45 -6.91
C LEU A 228 -26.03 15.11 -5.77
N GLU A 229 -27.22 15.68 -6.03
CA GLU A 229 -28.11 16.19 -4.97
C GLU A 229 -28.55 15.10 -3.99
N THR A 230 -28.76 13.87 -4.49
CA THR A 230 -29.10 12.73 -3.64
C THR A 230 -27.91 12.34 -2.75
N ILE A 231 -26.69 12.32 -3.30
CA ILE A 231 -25.46 12.05 -2.55
C ILE A 231 -25.24 13.12 -1.48
N ASP A 232 -25.41 14.41 -1.84
CA ASP A 232 -25.25 15.53 -0.93
C ASP A 232 -26.25 15.48 0.23
N SER A 233 -27.52 15.21 -0.09
CA SER A 233 -28.59 15.05 0.91
C SER A 233 -28.28 13.90 1.88
N TYR A 234 -27.78 12.78 1.38
CA TYR A 234 -27.38 11.65 2.23
C TYR A 234 -26.17 11.97 3.12
N TYR A 235 -25.16 12.64 2.55
CA TYR A 235 -23.97 13.06 3.26
C TYR A 235 -24.32 14.04 4.41
N THR A 236 -25.14 15.05 4.09
CA THR A 236 -25.63 16.03 5.05
C THR A 236 -26.44 15.38 6.16
N ALA A 237 -27.42 14.52 5.82
CA ALA A 237 -28.19 13.78 6.79
C ALA A 237 -27.32 12.86 7.67
N SER A 238 -26.25 12.28 7.11
CA SER A 238 -25.28 11.49 7.86
C SER A 238 -24.51 12.32 8.88
N LYS A 239 -23.99 13.49 8.48
CA LYS A 239 -23.33 14.44 9.38
C LYS A 239 -24.28 14.92 10.49
N ASP A 240 -25.50 15.31 10.13
CA ASP A 240 -26.48 15.84 11.07
C ASP A 240 -26.98 14.80 12.07
N SER A 241 -27.14 13.53 11.65
CA SER A 241 -27.53 12.44 12.55
C SER A 241 -26.54 12.24 13.70
N ILE A 242 -25.27 12.59 13.47
CA ILE A 242 -24.18 12.43 14.44
C ILE A 242 -23.98 13.72 15.26
N ASN A 243 -24.00 14.88 14.59
CA ASN A 243 -23.63 16.17 15.18
C ASN A 243 -24.80 16.93 15.81
N ALA A 244 -26.05 16.43 15.64
CA ALA A 244 -27.22 17.11 16.19
C ALA A 244 -27.18 17.21 17.71
N LYS A 245 -27.40 18.43 18.22
CA LYS A 245 -27.40 18.74 19.63
C LYS A 245 -28.64 18.25 20.40
N THR A 246 -29.73 17.96 19.69
CA THR A 246 -30.97 17.47 20.26
C THR A 246 -31.37 16.13 19.66
N GLU A 247 -31.99 15.29 20.51
CA GLU A 247 -32.46 13.96 20.07
C GLU A 247 -33.48 14.05 18.93
N ALA A 248 -34.40 15.02 18.97
CA ALA A 248 -35.38 15.23 17.92
C ALA A 248 -34.73 15.52 16.58
N LYS A 249 -33.71 16.38 16.51
CA LYS A 249 -32.96 16.66 15.28
C LYS A 249 -32.17 15.44 14.81
N ARG A 250 -31.57 14.68 15.75
CA ARG A 250 -30.85 13.45 15.42
C ARG A 250 -31.77 12.41 14.79
N ASN A 251 -32.95 12.20 15.38
CA ASN A 251 -33.92 11.25 14.89
C ASN A 251 -34.49 11.67 13.51
N ALA A 252 -34.73 12.96 13.30
CA ALA A 252 -35.15 13.49 12.02
C ALA A 252 -34.09 13.27 10.91
N ALA A 253 -32.83 13.57 11.20
CA ALA A 253 -31.72 13.35 10.26
C ALA A 253 -31.49 11.85 9.98
N ALA A 254 -31.60 10.99 11.01
CA ALA A 254 -31.51 9.54 10.84
C ALA A 254 -32.64 8.99 9.97
N ALA A 255 -33.87 9.48 10.14
CA ALA A 255 -35.01 9.11 9.30
C ALA A 255 -34.81 9.56 7.83
N GLN A 256 -34.32 10.78 7.62
CA GLN A 256 -33.97 11.28 6.29
C GLN A 256 -32.89 10.44 5.64
N LYS A 257 -31.82 10.14 6.38
CA LYS A 257 -30.76 9.23 5.91
C LYS A 257 -31.31 7.88 5.51
N ALA A 258 -32.14 7.26 6.34
CA ALA A 258 -32.74 5.95 6.08
C ALA A 258 -33.62 5.95 4.80
N ALA A 259 -34.34 7.04 4.55
CA ALA A 259 -35.15 7.17 3.34
C ALA A 259 -34.31 7.23 2.04
N LEU A 260 -33.08 7.73 2.11
CA LEU A 260 -32.15 7.85 0.97
C LEU A 260 -31.36 6.56 0.71
N VAL A 261 -31.27 5.64 1.66
CA VAL A 261 -30.46 4.40 1.54
C VAL A 261 -30.73 3.61 0.25
N PRO A 262 -31.99 3.38 -0.20
CA PRO A 262 -32.23 2.63 -1.42
C PRO A 262 -31.59 3.30 -2.66
N ALA A 263 -31.75 4.61 -2.80
CA ALA A 263 -31.17 5.36 -3.91
C ALA A 263 -29.64 5.36 -3.84
N ILE A 264 -29.07 5.54 -2.65
CA ILE A 264 -27.61 5.49 -2.44
C ILE A 264 -27.03 4.12 -2.77
N LYS A 265 -27.72 3.02 -2.48
CA LYS A 265 -27.29 1.67 -2.86
C LYS A 265 -27.16 1.51 -4.38
N GLU A 266 -28.13 2.04 -5.16
CA GLU A 266 -28.05 2.02 -6.62
C GLU A 266 -26.88 2.87 -7.13
N LEU A 267 -26.67 4.06 -6.56
CA LEU A 267 -25.55 4.93 -6.92
C LEU A 267 -24.19 4.29 -6.55
N TYR A 268 -24.13 3.62 -5.40
CA TYR A 268 -22.94 2.89 -5.00
C TYR A 268 -22.62 1.74 -5.95
N LYS A 269 -23.64 0.98 -6.36
CA LYS A 269 -23.49 -0.07 -7.36
C LYS A 269 -22.99 0.49 -8.70
N LYS A 270 -23.60 1.60 -9.19
CA LYS A 270 -23.16 2.30 -10.40
C LYS A 270 -21.67 2.69 -10.30
N ALA A 271 -21.26 3.25 -9.15
CA ALA A 271 -19.88 3.61 -8.88
C ALA A 271 -18.95 2.39 -8.90
N LEU A 272 -19.32 1.34 -8.17
CA LEU A 272 -18.54 0.10 -8.06
C LEU A 272 -18.36 -0.58 -9.43
N ASP A 273 -19.43 -0.68 -10.21
CA ASP A 273 -19.38 -1.29 -11.55
C ASP A 273 -18.46 -0.47 -12.46
N TYR A 274 -18.59 0.86 -12.44
CA TYR A 274 -17.69 1.74 -13.18
C TYR A 274 -16.21 1.59 -12.78
N VAL A 275 -15.93 1.54 -11.47
CA VAL A 275 -14.56 1.36 -10.97
C VAL A 275 -14.02 -0.01 -11.38
N ARG A 276 -14.83 -1.09 -11.32
CA ARG A 276 -14.40 -2.44 -11.76
C ARG A 276 -14.00 -2.49 -13.23
N GLU A 277 -14.70 -1.76 -14.09
CA GLU A 277 -14.40 -1.72 -15.52
C GLU A 277 -13.14 -0.92 -15.85
N ASN A 278 -12.82 0.10 -15.05
CA ASN A 278 -11.78 1.08 -15.39
C ASN A 278 -10.56 1.05 -14.47
N ALA A 279 -10.66 0.45 -13.28
CA ALA A 279 -9.56 0.42 -12.32
C ALA A 279 -8.53 -0.65 -12.67
N VAL A 280 -7.29 -0.35 -12.32
CA VAL A 280 -6.20 -1.32 -12.35
C VAL A 280 -6.28 -2.28 -11.16
N ASP A 281 -5.80 -3.50 -11.34
CA ASP A 281 -5.73 -4.48 -10.28
C ASP A 281 -4.60 -4.11 -9.29
N LEU A 282 -4.99 -3.65 -8.11
CA LEU A 282 -4.06 -3.20 -7.08
C LEU A 282 -3.00 -4.26 -6.74
N GLU A 283 -3.40 -5.53 -6.63
CA GLU A 283 -2.47 -6.59 -6.26
C GLU A 283 -1.44 -6.88 -7.37
N LYS A 284 -1.88 -6.88 -8.63
CA LYS A 284 -0.98 -7.06 -9.77
C LYS A 284 -0.02 -5.90 -9.91
N GLU A 285 -0.49 -4.67 -9.74
CA GLU A 285 0.34 -3.47 -9.86
C GLU A 285 1.35 -3.33 -8.71
N CYS A 286 1.02 -3.79 -7.50
CA CYS A 286 1.99 -3.86 -6.39
C CYS A 286 3.10 -4.88 -6.65
N LYS A 287 2.98 -5.70 -7.70
CA LYS A 287 4.00 -6.64 -8.16
C LYS A 287 4.49 -7.60 -7.08
N TYR A 288 3.58 -8.05 -6.27
CA TYR A 288 3.83 -9.26 -5.52
C TYR A 288 3.78 -10.43 -6.51
N GLN A 289 4.95 -10.96 -6.82
CA GLN A 289 5.07 -12.25 -7.49
C GLN A 289 5.74 -13.21 -6.52
N PRO A 290 5.29 -14.48 -6.48
CA PRO A 290 6.04 -15.52 -5.79
C PRO A 290 7.49 -15.50 -6.26
N TRP A 291 8.42 -15.72 -5.36
CA TRP A 291 9.82 -15.79 -5.74
C TRP A 291 10.04 -16.99 -6.67
N ASP A 292 10.85 -16.79 -7.69
CA ASP A 292 11.32 -17.90 -8.50
C ASP A 292 12.21 -18.84 -7.66
N GLU A 293 12.51 -20.00 -8.22
CA GLU A 293 13.26 -21.05 -7.54
C GLU A 293 14.64 -20.54 -7.10
N ARG A 294 15.36 -19.83 -7.99
CA ARG A 294 16.68 -19.24 -7.70
C ARG A 294 16.63 -18.20 -6.59
N THR A 295 15.65 -17.31 -6.64
CA THR A 295 15.46 -16.29 -5.58
C THR A 295 15.14 -16.96 -4.26
N THR A 296 14.30 -17.99 -4.25
CA THR A 296 13.94 -18.75 -3.06
C THR A 296 15.17 -19.43 -2.47
N GLU A 297 16.00 -20.06 -3.27
CA GLU A 297 17.24 -20.69 -2.83
C GLU A 297 18.21 -19.67 -2.23
N ARG A 298 18.46 -18.55 -2.90
CA ARG A 298 19.33 -17.48 -2.40
C ARG A 298 18.83 -16.92 -1.06
N VAL A 299 17.52 -16.68 -0.94
CA VAL A 299 16.91 -16.20 0.31
C VAL A 299 17.08 -17.22 1.43
N ASN A 300 16.85 -18.50 1.19
CA ASN A 300 16.98 -19.55 2.18
C ASN A 300 18.43 -19.68 2.65
N ASN A 301 19.39 -19.67 1.74
CA ASN A 301 20.83 -19.68 2.07
C ASN A 301 21.22 -18.46 2.88
N TRP A 302 20.78 -17.28 2.48
CA TRP A 302 21.01 -16.05 3.20
C TRP A 302 20.46 -16.10 4.64
N ILE A 303 19.24 -16.58 4.82
CA ILE A 303 18.61 -16.75 6.14
C ILE A 303 19.39 -17.76 6.99
N ALA A 304 19.84 -18.87 6.41
CA ALA A 304 20.62 -19.88 7.13
C ALA A 304 21.91 -19.30 7.68
N LEU A 305 22.66 -18.53 6.88
CA LEU A 305 23.89 -17.88 7.30
C LEU A 305 23.65 -16.85 8.40
N VAL A 306 22.64 -16.00 8.22
CA VAL A 306 22.28 -14.97 9.21
C VAL A 306 21.85 -15.58 10.55
N LYS A 307 21.12 -16.69 10.57
CA LYS A 307 20.77 -17.41 11.80
C LYS A 307 21.99 -17.98 12.53
N GLN A 308 23.06 -18.32 11.80
CA GLN A 308 24.32 -18.76 12.35
C GLN A 308 25.23 -17.60 12.81
N GLY A 309 24.81 -16.34 12.58
CA GLY A 309 25.63 -15.15 12.89
C GLY A 309 26.75 -14.92 11.88
N VAL A 310 26.66 -15.50 10.70
CA VAL A 310 27.64 -15.37 9.61
C VAL A 310 27.20 -14.27 8.66
N ASP A 311 28.09 -13.38 8.25
CA ASP A 311 27.81 -12.38 7.22
C ASP A 311 27.75 -13.05 5.83
N PRO A 312 26.57 -13.04 5.17
CA PRO A 312 26.39 -13.69 3.87
C PRO A 312 27.29 -13.15 2.75
N LYS A 313 27.85 -11.94 2.90
CA LYS A 313 28.79 -11.36 1.92
C LYS A 313 30.14 -12.06 1.92
N THR A 314 30.52 -12.72 3.04
CA THR A 314 31.82 -13.31 3.22
C THR A 314 31.91 -14.76 2.79
N VAL A 315 30.76 -15.40 2.55
CA VAL A 315 30.67 -16.82 2.19
C VAL A 315 30.42 -16.96 0.69
N SER A 316 31.41 -17.46 -0.05
CA SER A 316 31.25 -17.82 -1.45
C SER A 316 30.20 -18.95 -1.58
N ASN A 317 29.26 -18.81 -2.51
CA ASN A 317 28.18 -19.78 -2.77
C ASN A 317 28.73 -21.09 -3.38
N ASN A 318 29.52 -21.84 -2.61
CA ASN A 318 29.60 -23.27 -2.88
C ASN A 318 28.45 -23.93 -2.10
N PRO A 319 27.63 -24.79 -2.71
CA PRO A 319 26.55 -25.44 -2.00
C PRO A 319 27.15 -26.15 -0.80
N ILE A 320 26.73 -25.73 0.42
CA ILE A 320 26.99 -26.47 1.65
C ILE A 320 26.14 -27.73 1.54
N VAL A 321 26.73 -28.79 0.99
CA VAL A 321 26.07 -30.08 0.75
C VAL A 321 25.76 -30.82 2.06
N ASP A 322 26.21 -30.30 3.22
CA ASP A 322 26.14 -31.03 4.51
C ASP A 322 25.33 -30.37 5.63
N ALA A 323 24.58 -29.31 5.41
CA ALA A 323 23.73 -28.72 6.46
C ALA A 323 22.27 -29.27 6.49
N GLY A 324 21.94 -30.23 5.65
CA GLY A 324 20.58 -30.74 5.44
C GLY A 324 20.01 -31.57 6.58
N GLU A 325 20.81 -32.10 7.49
CA GLU A 325 20.29 -32.97 8.57
C GLU A 325 20.11 -32.26 9.92
N ALA A 326 20.66 -31.07 10.11
CA ALA A 326 20.58 -30.37 11.41
C ALA A 326 19.37 -29.42 11.54
N VAL A 327 18.61 -29.17 10.49
CA VAL A 327 17.52 -28.17 10.50
C VAL A 327 16.13 -28.78 10.72
N MET A 328 16.00 -30.10 10.64
CA MET A 328 14.68 -30.78 10.78
C MET A 328 14.33 -31.20 12.21
N SER A 329 15.11 -30.87 13.22
CA SER A 329 14.78 -31.19 14.63
C SER A 329 14.87 -29.99 15.59
N ALA A 330 14.48 -28.81 15.14
CA ALA A 330 14.08 -27.76 16.08
C ALA A 330 12.68 -28.09 16.60
N THR A 331 12.63 -28.98 17.60
CA THR A 331 11.47 -29.14 18.45
C THR A 331 11.06 -27.78 18.98
N VAL A 332 9.81 -27.41 18.76
CA VAL A 332 9.18 -26.23 19.37
C VAL A 332 9.45 -26.32 20.87
N ASP A 333 10.16 -25.33 21.42
CA ASP A 333 10.40 -25.27 22.86
C ASP A 333 9.06 -25.05 23.56
N PRO A 334 8.58 -26.00 24.39
CA PRO A 334 7.30 -25.86 25.07
C PRO A 334 7.26 -24.74 26.12
N SER A 335 8.39 -24.05 26.33
CA SER A 335 8.48 -22.90 27.22
C SER A 335 8.32 -21.54 26.51
N ASP A 336 8.08 -21.51 25.19
CA ASP A 336 7.77 -20.27 24.48
C ASP A 336 6.41 -19.73 24.93
N PRO A 337 6.37 -18.58 25.66
CA PRO A 337 5.12 -18.02 26.17
C PRO A 337 4.11 -17.61 25.07
N PHE A 338 4.53 -17.64 23.79
CA PHE A 338 3.69 -17.35 22.64
C PHE A 338 3.19 -18.60 21.89
N ALA A 339 3.66 -19.80 22.24
CA ALA A 339 3.17 -21.04 21.64
C ALA A 339 1.71 -21.33 21.99
N SER A 340 1.23 -20.86 23.14
CA SER A 340 -0.14 -21.07 23.62
C SER A 340 -1.19 -20.12 23.00
N VAL A 341 -0.79 -19.10 22.25
CA VAL A 341 -1.74 -18.17 21.59
C VAL A 341 -2.14 -18.65 20.18
N MET A 342 -1.60 -19.79 19.76
CA MET A 342 -1.74 -20.29 18.39
C MET A 342 -2.93 -21.26 18.17
N ASP A 343 -3.63 -21.67 19.22
CA ASP A 343 -4.62 -22.78 19.11
C ASP A 343 -6.08 -22.35 19.24
N GLU A 344 -6.38 -21.06 19.34
CA GLU A 344 -7.74 -20.53 19.30
C GLU A 344 -7.97 -19.59 18.13
N SER A 345 -7.95 -20.13 16.90
CA SER A 345 -8.67 -19.49 15.80
C SER A 345 -10.06 -20.11 15.77
N PRO A 346 -11.13 -19.35 16.01
CA PRO A 346 -12.47 -19.84 15.74
C PRO A 346 -12.58 -20.16 14.26
N ALA A 347 -13.06 -21.36 13.94
CA ALA A 347 -13.40 -21.76 12.59
C ALA A 347 -14.39 -20.72 12.03
N VAL A 348 -13.95 -19.95 11.03
CA VAL A 348 -14.84 -19.06 10.29
C VAL A 348 -15.72 -19.94 9.42
N ASP A 349 -16.99 -20.05 9.82
CA ASP A 349 -18.05 -20.64 9.02
C ASP A 349 -18.24 -19.82 7.74
N THR A 350 -17.91 -20.42 6.59
CA THR A 350 -17.91 -19.78 5.27
C THR A 350 -19.27 -19.85 4.57
N THR A 351 -20.35 -19.71 5.32
CA THR A 351 -21.70 -19.66 4.75
C THR A 351 -22.47 -18.44 5.23
N GLU A 352 -22.09 -17.25 4.71
CA GLU A 352 -23.01 -16.12 4.65
C GLU A 352 -22.90 -15.41 3.30
N PRO A 353 -24.04 -15.00 2.70
CA PRO A 353 -24.07 -14.37 1.40
C PRO A 353 -23.57 -12.93 1.49
N ALA A 354 -23.00 -12.45 0.37
CA ALA A 354 -22.41 -11.13 0.18
C ALA A 354 -23.43 -9.99 0.28
N ASP A 355 -23.89 -9.66 1.48
CA ASP A 355 -24.81 -8.55 1.75
C ASP A 355 -24.23 -7.43 2.65
N ASP A 356 -22.98 -7.58 3.08
CA ASP A 356 -22.32 -6.54 3.90
C ASP A 356 -21.55 -5.53 3.03
N LEU A 357 -22.31 -4.65 2.38
CA LEU A 357 -21.76 -3.36 1.96
C LEU A 357 -21.59 -2.49 3.22
N PRO A 358 -20.43 -1.83 3.43
CA PRO A 358 -20.20 -1.00 4.60
C PRO A 358 -21.01 0.30 4.48
N PHE A 359 -22.19 0.33 5.06
CA PHE A 359 -22.99 1.52 5.29
C PHE A 359 -23.03 1.90 6.76
#